data_f469db3b86b450b2337c2135d831829a
#
_entry.id   f469db3b86b450b2337c2135d831829a
#
_cell.length_a   1.000
_cell.length_b   1.000
_cell.length_c   1.000
_cell.angle_alpha   90.00
_cell.angle_beta   90.00
_cell.angle_gamma   90.00
#
_symmetry.space_group_name_H-M   'P 1'
#
loop_
_entity.id
_entity.type
_entity.pdbx_description
1 polymer ?
#
loop_
_entity_poly.entity_id
_entity_poly.type
_entity_poly.pdbx_seq_one_letter_code
_entity_poly.pdbx_strand_id
1 'polypeptide(L)'
;MKGALFIGLMGVWSVALAEEKYPSGMTILETPKGGETQVVTGNKAEMDVAREPASTFKVVIAWSALDRGLVQDVETPLDGAEGLGLRQSLQKSINPPFALLAEKLGGEVLGEYAVRSGLIEGQIPRGWMKAGGQEAAHAADLKTTLRREHSMAVAWMRGTAPWDGEAGKKLQDALVWKGEKVLLRAKTGSYGGCLWMTGYGADKAVTVFMEGPVSRRPEILKAFFGRWGVKPSTP
;
A
#
# COMPACT_ATOMS: atom_id res chain seq x y z
N MET A 1 -23.41 -25.22 -61.35
CA MET A 1 -22.80 -25.37 -60.00
C MET A 1 -22.74 -23.99 -59.38
N LYS A 2 -23.60 -23.71 -58.38
CA LYS A 2 -23.69 -22.43 -57.68
C LYS A 2 -23.04 -22.60 -56.31
N GLY A 3 -21.87 -21.93 -56.10
CA GLY A 3 -21.21 -21.89 -54.83
C GLY A 3 -21.80 -20.82 -53.94
N ALA A 4 -22.32 -21.19 -52.77
CA ALA A 4 -22.85 -20.30 -51.73
C ALA A 4 -21.66 -19.88 -50.83
N LEU A 5 -21.44 -18.56 -50.78
CA LEU A 5 -20.49 -17.95 -49.88
C LEU A 5 -21.12 -17.72 -48.51
N PHE A 6 -20.67 -18.46 -47.50
CA PHE A 6 -21.09 -18.26 -46.10
C PHE A 6 -20.21 -17.16 -45.48
N ILE A 7 -20.78 -15.99 -45.29
CA ILE A 7 -20.13 -14.92 -44.49
C ILE A 7 -20.56 -15.13 -43.03
N GLY A 8 -19.63 -15.67 -42.24
CA GLY A 8 -19.80 -15.77 -40.77
C GLY A 8 -19.68 -14.40 -40.11
N LEU A 9 -20.81 -13.87 -39.63
CA LEU A 9 -20.81 -12.71 -38.73
C LEU A 9 -20.19 -13.15 -37.36
N MET A 10 -18.92 -12.77 -37.10
CA MET A 10 -18.42 -12.79 -35.76
C MET A 10 -19.04 -11.66 -34.97
N GLY A 11 -20.05 -12.01 -34.17
CA GLY A 11 -20.60 -11.09 -33.18
C GLY A 11 -19.57 -10.75 -32.11
N VAL A 12 -19.08 -9.52 -32.14
CA VAL A 12 -18.29 -8.96 -31.06
C VAL A 12 -19.22 -8.75 -29.88
N TRP A 13 -19.20 -9.69 -28.94
CA TRP A 13 -19.86 -9.50 -27.65
C TRP A 13 -19.06 -8.46 -26.86
N SER A 14 -19.47 -7.19 -26.98
CA SER A 14 -19.05 -6.13 -26.10
C SER A 14 -19.67 -6.42 -24.74
N VAL A 15 -18.93 -7.08 -23.84
CA VAL A 15 -19.29 -7.15 -22.43
C VAL A 15 -19.14 -5.73 -21.91
N ALA A 16 -20.23 -4.99 -21.85
CA ALA A 16 -20.31 -3.76 -21.10
C ALA A 16 -20.13 -4.16 -19.63
N LEU A 17 -18.89 -4.10 -19.14
CA LEU A 17 -18.63 -4.09 -17.70
C LEU A 17 -19.35 -2.86 -17.16
N ALA A 18 -20.38 -3.08 -16.33
CA ALA A 18 -21.04 -2.00 -15.60
C ALA A 18 -19.93 -1.18 -14.93
N GLU A 19 -19.84 0.10 -15.27
CA GLU A 19 -18.92 1.02 -14.62
C GLU A 19 -19.21 0.96 -13.12
N GLU A 20 -18.31 0.33 -12.39
CA GLU A 20 -18.36 0.34 -10.93
C GLU A 20 -18.19 1.79 -10.52
N LYS A 21 -19.28 2.41 -10.07
CA LYS A 21 -19.30 3.83 -9.73
C LYS A 21 -18.52 4.03 -8.44
N TYR A 22 -17.23 4.32 -8.58
CA TYR A 22 -16.40 4.65 -7.44
C TYR A 22 -16.83 6.00 -6.83
N PRO A 23 -16.69 6.17 -5.51
CA PRO A 23 -16.97 7.43 -4.85
C PRO A 23 -16.17 8.60 -5.45
N SER A 24 -16.79 9.79 -5.51
CA SER A 24 -16.10 11.00 -5.98
C SER A 24 -14.85 11.32 -5.16
N GLY A 25 -13.80 11.81 -5.81
CA GLY A 25 -12.51 12.12 -5.18
C GLY A 25 -11.61 10.91 -4.93
N MET A 26 -12.01 9.71 -5.37
CA MET A 26 -11.18 8.53 -5.31
C MET A 26 -10.30 8.42 -6.55
N THR A 27 -9.02 8.09 -6.36
CA THR A 27 -8.10 7.74 -7.44
C THR A 27 -7.55 6.33 -7.21
N ILE A 28 -7.61 5.50 -8.26
CA ILE A 28 -7.14 4.11 -8.24
C ILE A 28 -6.10 3.93 -9.33
N LEU A 29 -4.91 3.47 -8.92
CA LEU A 29 -3.87 2.98 -9.81
C LEU A 29 -3.85 1.45 -9.77
N GLU A 30 -3.67 0.84 -10.92
CA GLU A 30 -3.51 -0.61 -11.08
C GLU A 30 -2.37 -0.91 -12.04
N THR A 31 -1.53 -1.90 -11.68
CA THR A 31 -0.50 -2.43 -12.55
C THR A 31 -0.65 -3.95 -12.62
N PRO A 32 -1.07 -4.52 -13.75
CA PRO A 32 -1.05 -5.96 -13.97
C PRO A 32 0.37 -6.52 -13.89
N LYS A 33 0.52 -7.75 -13.46
CA LYS A 33 1.82 -8.43 -13.45
C LYS A 33 2.36 -8.50 -14.89
N GLY A 34 3.53 -7.87 -15.12
CA GLY A 34 4.13 -7.76 -16.46
C GLY A 34 3.57 -6.64 -17.33
N GLY A 35 2.60 -5.86 -16.83
CA GLY A 35 2.00 -4.73 -17.55
C GLY A 35 2.45 -3.37 -17.05
N GLU A 36 1.84 -2.33 -17.62
CA GLU A 36 2.05 -0.93 -17.26
C GLU A 36 0.99 -0.43 -16.28
N THR A 37 1.32 0.65 -15.56
CA THR A 37 0.40 1.31 -14.63
C THR A 37 -0.74 2.00 -15.37
N GLN A 38 -1.96 1.75 -14.96
CA GLN A 38 -3.18 2.35 -15.47
C GLN A 38 -3.90 3.13 -14.37
N VAL A 39 -4.52 4.25 -14.74
CA VAL A 39 -5.48 4.96 -13.89
C VAL A 39 -6.85 4.35 -14.15
N VAL A 40 -7.37 3.61 -13.19
CA VAL A 40 -8.69 2.95 -13.29
C VAL A 40 -9.81 3.97 -13.12
N THR A 41 -9.64 4.89 -12.16
CA THR A 41 -10.54 6.03 -11.93
C THR A 41 -9.76 7.18 -11.31
N GLY A 42 -10.32 8.39 -11.38
CA GLY A 42 -9.72 9.59 -10.81
C GLY A 42 -8.93 10.42 -11.84
N ASN A 43 -8.16 11.37 -11.31
CA ASN A 43 -7.43 12.34 -12.13
C ASN A 43 -5.93 12.01 -12.18
N LYS A 44 -5.33 11.93 -13.37
CA LYS A 44 -3.88 11.73 -13.54
C LYS A 44 -3.04 12.82 -12.86
N ALA A 45 -3.54 14.05 -12.77
CA ALA A 45 -2.86 15.15 -12.10
C ALA A 45 -2.66 14.86 -10.58
N GLU A 46 -3.50 14.04 -9.99
CA GLU A 46 -3.40 13.63 -8.58
C GLU A 46 -2.21 12.71 -8.28
N MET A 47 -1.66 12.07 -9.31
CA MET A 47 -0.61 11.06 -9.14
C MET A 47 0.67 11.62 -8.52
N ASP A 48 0.99 12.87 -8.77
CA ASP A 48 2.23 13.52 -8.38
C ASP A 48 2.04 14.61 -7.31
N VAL A 49 0.83 14.75 -6.78
CA VAL A 49 0.56 15.67 -5.67
C VAL A 49 1.17 15.14 -4.38
N ALA A 50 1.96 15.99 -3.72
CA ALA A 50 2.63 15.64 -2.47
C ALA A 50 1.64 15.52 -1.30
N ARG A 51 1.64 14.37 -0.62
CA ARG A 51 0.74 14.03 0.48
C ARG A 51 1.47 13.28 1.60
N GLU A 52 0.86 13.28 2.76
CA GLU A 52 1.37 12.50 3.89
C GLU A 52 1.16 11.00 3.64
N PRO A 53 2.19 10.15 3.86
CA PRO A 53 2.07 8.70 3.67
C PRO A 53 1.14 8.08 4.72
N ALA A 54 0.89 8.76 5.82
CA ALA A 54 0.11 8.24 6.93
C ALA A 54 0.66 6.89 7.42
N SER A 55 -0.23 5.99 7.86
CA SER A 55 0.19 4.68 8.36
C SER A 55 0.75 3.71 7.30
N THR A 56 0.84 4.09 6.02
CA THR A 56 1.62 3.31 5.05
C THR A 56 3.12 3.40 5.35
N PHE A 57 3.58 4.48 5.96
CA PHE A 57 4.96 4.62 6.43
C PHE A 57 5.40 3.56 7.46
N LYS A 58 4.46 2.97 8.19
CA LYS A 58 4.75 1.84 9.10
C LYS A 58 5.42 0.67 8.40
N VAL A 59 5.23 0.53 7.11
CA VAL A 59 5.94 -0.47 6.29
C VAL A 59 7.44 -0.21 6.25
N VAL A 60 7.84 1.06 6.13
CA VAL A 60 9.25 1.47 6.14
C VAL A 60 9.85 1.25 7.54
N ILE A 61 9.13 1.63 8.60
CA ILE A 61 9.57 1.39 9.98
C ILE A 61 9.75 -0.10 10.25
N ALA A 62 8.76 -0.92 9.86
CA ALA A 62 8.81 -2.37 10.04
C ALA A 62 9.96 -3.01 9.27
N TRP A 63 10.15 -2.61 8.01
CA TRP A 63 11.24 -3.10 7.19
C TRP A 63 12.61 -2.76 7.80
N SER A 64 12.83 -1.50 8.17
CA SER A 64 14.09 -1.08 8.79
C SER A 64 14.34 -1.79 10.13
N ALA A 65 13.30 -2.02 10.94
CA ALA A 65 13.42 -2.74 12.20
C ALA A 65 13.80 -4.22 12.00
N LEU A 66 13.24 -4.88 11.00
CA LEU A 66 13.61 -6.25 10.62
C LEU A 66 15.03 -6.32 10.06
N ASP A 67 15.39 -5.41 9.16
CA ASP A 67 16.69 -5.39 8.48
C ASP A 67 17.84 -5.04 9.45
N ARG A 68 17.58 -4.21 10.46
CA ARG A 68 18.54 -3.85 11.52
C ARG A 68 18.53 -4.82 12.70
N GLY A 69 17.70 -5.87 12.68
CA GLY A 69 17.63 -6.86 13.75
C GLY A 69 17.00 -6.37 15.06
N LEU A 70 16.32 -5.22 15.06
CA LEU A 70 15.52 -4.76 16.21
C LEU A 70 14.25 -5.61 16.41
N VAL A 71 13.75 -6.19 15.35
CA VAL A 71 12.68 -7.17 15.32
C VAL A 71 13.19 -8.40 14.58
N GLN A 72 13.26 -9.54 15.26
CA GLN A 72 13.79 -10.77 14.65
C GLN A 72 12.75 -11.54 13.87
N ASP A 73 11.50 -11.53 14.38
CA ASP A 73 10.39 -12.28 13.82
C ASP A 73 9.11 -11.45 13.84
N VAL A 74 8.21 -11.69 12.88
CA VAL A 74 6.96 -10.94 12.72
C VAL A 74 5.91 -11.29 13.78
N GLU A 75 6.09 -12.41 14.49
CA GLU A 75 5.20 -12.85 15.57
C GLU A 75 5.71 -12.43 16.97
N THR A 76 6.98 -12.03 17.10
CA THR A 76 7.55 -11.58 18.38
C THR A 76 6.79 -10.36 18.89
N PRO A 77 6.30 -10.40 20.15
CA PRO A 77 5.61 -9.26 20.76
C PRO A 77 6.47 -8.00 20.72
N LEU A 78 5.86 -6.88 20.37
CA LEU A 78 6.51 -5.58 20.33
C LEU A 78 6.22 -4.77 21.61
N ASP A 79 7.21 -3.99 22.02
CA ASP A 79 7.00 -2.97 23.05
C ASP A 79 5.86 -2.03 22.63
N GLY A 80 4.94 -1.72 23.55
CA GLY A 80 3.78 -0.85 23.29
C GLY A 80 2.67 -1.48 22.45
N ALA A 81 2.71 -2.79 22.19
CA ALA A 81 1.73 -3.51 21.37
C ALA A 81 0.80 -4.43 22.17
N GLU A 82 0.81 -4.34 23.51
CA GLU A 82 -0.07 -5.17 24.38
C GLU A 82 0.03 -6.69 24.07
N GLY A 83 1.25 -7.16 23.83
CA GLY A 83 1.53 -8.57 23.52
C GLY A 83 1.38 -8.95 22.03
N LEU A 84 1.03 -8.01 21.15
CA LEU A 84 0.92 -8.27 19.72
C LEU A 84 2.29 -8.21 19.04
N GLY A 85 2.50 -9.09 18.05
CA GLY A 85 3.66 -9.07 17.18
C GLY A 85 3.55 -8.03 16.06
N LEU A 86 4.62 -7.94 15.26
CA LEU A 86 4.70 -7.00 14.14
C LEU A 86 3.55 -7.19 13.12
N ARG A 87 3.21 -8.45 12.79
CA ARG A 87 2.11 -8.79 11.88
C ARG A 87 0.79 -8.17 12.34
N GLN A 88 0.39 -8.48 13.56
CA GLN A 88 -0.88 -8.00 14.11
C GLN A 88 -0.89 -6.48 14.29
N SER A 89 0.25 -5.91 14.67
CA SER A 89 0.43 -4.46 14.82
C SER A 89 0.29 -3.72 13.48
N LEU A 90 0.82 -4.29 12.38
CA LEU A 90 0.65 -3.75 11.02
C LEU A 90 -0.79 -3.87 10.54
N GLN A 91 -1.41 -5.03 10.73
CA GLN A 91 -2.78 -5.30 10.31
C GLN A 91 -3.79 -4.39 11.03
N LYS A 92 -3.69 -4.28 12.35
CA LYS A 92 -4.52 -3.38 13.15
C LYS A 92 -4.11 -1.91 13.04
N SER A 93 -2.94 -1.65 12.45
CA SER A 93 -2.39 -0.30 12.26
C SER A 93 -2.23 0.49 13.56
N ILE A 94 -1.91 -0.18 14.68
CA ILE A 94 -1.68 0.48 15.97
C ILE A 94 -0.43 1.38 15.91
N ASN A 95 -0.44 2.49 16.67
CA ASN A 95 0.64 3.49 16.58
C ASN A 95 1.79 3.26 17.58
N PRO A 96 1.55 2.94 18.86
CA PRO A 96 2.60 2.96 19.88
C PRO A 96 3.84 2.12 19.54
N PRO A 97 3.75 0.85 19.07
CA PRO A 97 4.93 0.07 18.77
C PRO A 97 5.76 0.67 17.62
N PHE A 98 5.12 1.29 16.63
CA PHE A 98 5.85 1.92 15.51
C PHE A 98 6.49 3.23 15.92
N ALA A 99 5.90 3.99 16.84
CA ALA A 99 6.52 5.17 17.42
C ALA A 99 7.80 4.79 18.19
N LEU A 100 7.74 3.75 19.02
CA LEU A 100 8.90 3.25 19.75
C LEU A 100 9.99 2.70 18.83
N LEU A 101 9.63 1.97 17.78
CA LEU A 101 10.57 1.49 16.77
C LEU A 101 11.21 2.66 16.02
N ALA A 102 10.42 3.66 15.64
CA ALA A 102 10.92 4.85 14.97
C ALA A 102 11.90 5.64 15.83
N GLU A 103 11.63 5.77 17.13
CA GLU A 103 12.54 6.39 18.09
C GLU A 103 13.85 5.61 18.21
N LYS A 104 13.81 4.29 18.33
CA LYS A 104 15.00 3.41 18.42
C LYS A 104 15.84 3.45 17.15
N LEU A 105 15.21 3.55 15.97
CA LEU A 105 15.89 3.62 14.66
C LEU A 105 16.51 4.99 14.41
N GLY A 106 15.82 6.03 14.80
CA GLY A 106 16.20 7.41 14.53
C GLY A 106 15.88 7.90 13.12
N GLY A 107 15.78 9.23 12.98
CA GLY A 107 15.34 9.87 11.74
C GLY A 107 16.27 9.66 10.55
N GLU A 108 17.57 9.58 10.77
CA GLU A 108 18.55 9.35 9.71
C GLU A 108 18.38 7.98 9.07
N VAL A 109 18.31 6.93 9.88
CA VAL A 109 18.09 5.56 9.41
C VAL A 109 16.76 5.43 8.69
N LEU A 110 15.66 5.90 9.31
CA LEU A 110 14.35 5.83 8.69
C LEU A 110 14.27 6.59 7.38
N GLY A 111 14.95 7.70 7.32
CA GLY A 111 15.05 8.47 6.11
C GLY A 111 15.76 7.73 4.97
N GLU A 112 16.89 7.08 5.27
CA GLU A 112 17.59 6.22 4.31
C GLU A 112 16.63 5.13 3.77
N TYR A 113 15.89 4.46 4.65
CA TYR A 113 14.95 3.42 4.25
C TYR A 113 13.75 3.96 3.47
N ALA A 114 13.26 5.16 3.79
CA ALA A 114 12.19 5.79 3.05
C ALA A 114 12.60 6.13 1.60
N VAL A 115 13.83 6.60 1.39
CA VAL A 115 14.39 6.81 0.04
C VAL A 115 14.60 5.47 -0.67
N ARG A 116 15.23 4.49 -0.01
CA ARG A 116 15.47 3.15 -0.58
C ARG A 116 14.17 2.45 -0.98
N SER A 117 13.10 2.66 -0.22
CA SER A 117 11.77 2.11 -0.54
C SER A 117 11.12 2.73 -1.77
N GLY A 118 11.62 3.86 -2.23
CA GLY A 118 11.00 4.66 -3.27
C GLY A 118 9.80 5.50 -2.81
N LEU A 119 9.45 5.44 -1.51
CA LEU A 119 8.31 6.16 -0.95
C LEU A 119 8.51 7.67 -1.00
N ILE A 120 9.74 8.13 -0.81
CA ILE A 120 10.13 9.54 -0.95
C ILE A 120 11.29 9.71 -1.92
N GLU A 121 11.46 10.92 -2.46
CA GLU A 121 12.55 11.28 -3.36
C GLU A 121 13.42 12.36 -2.73
N GLY A 122 14.71 12.30 -3.05
CA GLY A 122 15.65 13.32 -2.65
C GLY A 122 16.15 13.17 -1.22
N GLN A 123 16.55 14.30 -0.64
CA GLN A 123 17.10 14.34 0.72
C GLN A 123 15.97 14.46 1.74
N ILE A 124 16.15 13.78 2.85
CA ILE A 124 15.27 13.89 3.99
C ILE A 124 15.45 15.23 4.67
N PRO A 125 14.35 15.94 4.97
CA PRO A 125 14.45 17.18 5.73
C PRO A 125 15.16 16.96 7.06
N ARG A 126 16.15 17.81 7.38
CA ARG A 126 16.83 17.73 8.66
C ARG A 126 15.83 17.88 9.80
N GLY A 127 15.87 16.93 10.74
CA GLY A 127 15.04 16.97 11.94
C GLY A 127 13.56 16.66 11.70
N TRP A 128 13.22 16.00 10.60
CA TRP A 128 11.85 15.58 10.29
C TRP A 128 11.17 14.72 11.38
N MET A 129 11.95 14.07 12.25
CA MET A 129 11.44 13.30 13.39
C MET A 129 11.43 14.06 14.72
N LYS A 130 11.63 15.39 14.73
CA LYS A 130 11.68 16.16 15.99
C LYS A 130 10.37 16.10 16.78
N ALA A 131 9.25 15.87 16.12
CA ALA A 131 7.94 15.82 16.77
C ALA A 131 7.77 14.60 17.71
N GLY A 132 8.58 13.55 17.57
CA GLY A 132 8.54 12.36 18.44
C GLY A 132 7.16 11.68 18.51
N GLY A 133 7.07 10.60 19.28
CA GLY A 133 5.79 9.99 19.63
C GLY A 133 4.99 9.41 18.46
N GLN A 134 3.66 9.45 18.55
CA GLN A 134 2.77 8.80 17.58
C GLN A 134 2.85 9.37 16.16
N GLU A 135 3.25 10.61 16.01
CA GLU A 135 3.39 11.25 14.68
C GLU A 135 4.52 10.65 13.86
N ALA A 136 5.59 10.18 14.50
CA ALA A 136 6.67 9.47 13.82
C ALA A 136 6.17 8.22 13.09
N ALA A 137 5.15 7.55 13.62
CA ALA A 137 4.54 6.38 12.96
C ALA A 137 3.80 6.72 11.65
N HIS A 138 3.48 7.99 11.43
CA HIS A 138 2.80 8.48 10.24
C HIS A 138 3.72 9.25 9.29
N ALA A 139 4.96 9.54 9.71
CA ALA A 139 5.89 10.40 8.97
C ALA A 139 5.28 11.75 8.58
N ALA A 140 4.66 12.46 9.53
CA ALA A 140 3.90 13.69 9.28
C ALA A 140 4.69 14.77 8.52
N ASP A 141 6.02 14.82 8.71
CA ASP A 141 6.91 15.78 8.04
C ASP A 141 7.41 15.29 6.67
N LEU A 142 7.12 14.04 6.29
CA LEU A 142 7.49 13.49 4.99
C LEU A 142 6.31 13.51 4.04
N LYS A 143 6.62 13.74 2.77
CA LYS A 143 5.63 13.69 1.70
C LYS A 143 5.96 12.60 0.70
N THR A 144 4.93 11.90 0.29
CA THR A 144 4.92 10.93 -0.81
C THR A 144 3.94 11.37 -1.89
N THR A 145 3.83 10.60 -2.95
CA THR A 145 2.82 10.78 -3.99
C THR A 145 2.09 9.47 -4.25
N LEU A 146 0.90 9.54 -4.87
CA LEU A 146 0.17 8.33 -5.26
C LEU A 146 1.00 7.43 -6.19
N ARG A 147 1.77 8.03 -7.10
CA ARG A 147 2.70 7.30 -7.97
C ARG A 147 3.74 6.52 -7.18
N ARG A 148 4.32 7.10 -6.13
CA ARG A 148 5.36 6.47 -5.31
C ARG A 148 4.82 5.35 -4.45
N GLU A 149 3.70 5.58 -3.78
CA GLU A 149 2.98 4.54 -3.03
C GLU A 149 2.66 3.33 -3.94
N HIS A 150 2.21 3.60 -5.16
CA HIS A 150 1.90 2.57 -6.13
C HIS A 150 3.16 1.84 -6.64
N SER A 151 4.23 2.58 -6.93
CA SER A 151 5.51 2.00 -7.36
C SER A 151 6.08 1.06 -6.31
N MET A 152 5.93 1.38 -5.02
CA MET A 152 6.31 0.50 -3.93
C MET A 152 5.52 -0.82 -3.97
N ALA A 153 4.20 -0.77 -4.15
CA ALA A 153 3.38 -1.98 -4.28
C ALA A 153 3.75 -2.83 -5.51
N VAL A 154 4.08 -2.17 -6.63
CA VAL A 154 4.58 -2.85 -7.84
C VAL A 154 5.92 -3.54 -7.58
N ALA A 155 6.84 -2.88 -6.89
CA ALA A 155 8.13 -3.46 -6.51
C ALA A 155 7.95 -4.68 -5.60
N TRP A 156 7.03 -4.62 -4.63
CA TRP A 156 6.67 -5.79 -3.80
C TRP A 156 6.14 -6.95 -4.63
N MET A 157 5.19 -6.69 -5.52
CA MET A 157 4.61 -7.71 -6.39
C MET A 157 5.67 -8.39 -7.27
N ARG A 158 6.61 -7.62 -7.79
CA ARG A 158 7.68 -8.10 -8.66
C ARG A 158 8.83 -8.75 -7.90
N GLY A 159 8.88 -8.60 -6.58
CA GLY A 159 9.99 -9.08 -5.77
C GLY A 159 11.32 -8.45 -6.14
N THR A 160 11.30 -7.16 -6.51
CA THR A 160 12.51 -6.43 -6.89
C THR A 160 13.12 -5.71 -5.68
N ALA A 161 14.42 -5.38 -5.78
CA ALA A 161 15.10 -4.59 -4.76
C ALA A 161 14.30 -3.30 -4.44
N PRO A 162 14.30 -2.87 -3.17
CA PRO A 162 15.05 -3.42 -2.04
C PRO A 162 14.30 -4.53 -1.25
N TRP A 163 13.20 -5.06 -1.77
CA TRP A 163 12.26 -5.94 -1.07
C TRP A 163 12.55 -7.44 -1.24
N ASP A 164 13.57 -7.79 -2.02
CA ASP A 164 13.99 -9.17 -2.34
C ASP A 164 14.81 -9.85 -1.22
N GLY A 165 15.31 -9.06 -0.26
CA GLY A 165 16.04 -9.56 0.91
C GLY A 165 15.17 -10.27 1.93
N GLU A 166 15.79 -10.87 2.96
CA GLU A 166 15.09 -11.63 4.02
C GLU A 166 14.11 -10.75 4.81
N ALA A 167 14.53 -9.54 5.20
CA ALA A 167 13.67 -8.58 5.90
C ALA A 167 12.45 -8.19 5.06
N GLY A 168 12.62 -7.99 3.75
CA GLY A 168 11.54 -7.71 2.84
C GLY A 168 10.54 -8.86 2.73
N LYS A 169 11.02 -10.11 2.69
CA LYS A 169 10.16 -11.31 2.67
C LYS A 169 9.36 -11.45 3.97
N LYS A 170 10.01 -11.31 5.13
CA LYS A 170 9.33 -11.30 6.44
C LYS A 170 8.26 -10.22 6.51
N LEU A 171 8.58 -9.02 6.04
CA LEU A 171 7.62 -7.92 6.00
C LEU A 171 6.40 -8.24 5.12
N GLN A 172 6.61 -8.78 3.92
CA GLN A 172 5.51 -9.17 3.03
C GLN A 172 4.58 -10.20 3.68
N ASP A 173 5.12 -11.12 4.49
CA ASP A 173 4.31 -12.07 5.26
C ASP A 173 3.50 -11.38 6.37
N ALA A 174 4.03 -10.31 6.96
CA ALA A 174 3.31 -9.51 7.95
C ALA A 174 2.17 -8.68 7.34
N LEU A 175 2.20 -8.36 6.05
CA LEU A 175 1.20 -7.57 5.34
C LEU A 175 0.02 -8.39 4.80
N VAL A 176 -0.06 -9.67 5.10
CA VAL A 176 -1.07 -10.59 4.55
C VAL A 176 -2.47 -10.25 5.03
N TRP A 177 -3.38 -10.11 4.07
CA TRP A 177 -4.83 -10.09 4.27
C TRP A 177 -5.42 -11.36 3.66
N LYS A 178 -6.04 -12.19 4.50
CA LYS A 178 -6.67 -13.43 4.05
C LYS A 178 -8.10 -13.13 3.61
N GLY A 179 -8.36 -13.16 2.30
CA GLY A 179 -9.71 -13.27 1.76
C GLY A 179 -10.09 -14.73 1.51
N GLU A 180 -11.37 -15.02 1.28
CA GLU A 180 -11.86 -16.40 1.05
C GLU A 180 -11.18 -17.09 -0.14
N LYS A 181 -10.74 -16.34 -1.16
CA LYS A 181 -10.22 -16.87 -2.43
C LYS A 181 -8.90 -16.27 -2.88
N VAL A 182 -8.42 -15.22 -2.22
CA VAL A 182 -7.21 -14.50 -2.62
C VAL A 182 -6.36 -14.15 -1.41
N LEU A 183 -5.06 -14.28 -1.61
CA LEU A 183 -4.06 -13.79 -0.68
C LEU A 183 -3.58 -12.41 -1.17
N LEU A 184 -3.90 -11.39 -0.41
CA LEU A 184 -3.45 -10.03 -0.69
C LEU A 184 -2.42 -9.60 0.35
N ARG A 185 -1.50 -8.75 -0.05
CA ARG A 185 -0.55 -8.09 0.84
C ARG A 185 -0.73 -6.59 0.72
N ALA A 186 -1.13 -5.96 1.80
CA ALA A 186 -1.52 -4.56 1.73
C ALA A 186 -1.35 -3.82 3.05
N LYS A 187 -1.28 -2.49 2.96
CA LYS A 187 -1.29 -1.59 4.10
C LYS A 187 -2.26 -0.44 3.89
N THR A 188 -3.01 -0.15 4.93
CA THR A 188 -3.87 1.05 5.01
C THR A 188 -3.13 2.22 5.63
N GLY A 189 -3.47 3.44 5.23
CA GLY A 189 -3.04 4.68 5.88
C GLY A 189 -4.21 5.64 6.05
N SER A 190 -4.27 6.33 7.19
CA SER A 190 -5.26 7.38 7.45
C SER A 190 -4.66 8.41 8.40
N TYR A 191 -4.37 9.59 7.91
CA TYR A 191 -3.85 10.72 8.67
C TYR A 191 -3.93 12.02 7.82
N GLY A 192 -4.11 13.17 8.46
CA GLY A 192 -4.09 14.46 7.77
C GLY A 192 -5.14 14.61 6.66
N GLY A 193 -6.26 13.89 6.74
CA GLY A 193 -7.27 13.87 5.68
C GLY A 193 -6.93 12.95 4.51
N CYS A 194 -5.75 12.30 4.49
CA CYS A 194 -5.37 11.32 3.48
C CYS A 194 -5.82 9.92 3.87
N LEU A 195 -6.45 9.22 2.94
CA LEU A 195 -6.87 7.83 3.09
C LEU A 195 -6.21 6.99 2.00
N TRP A 196 -5.45 5.97 2.43
CA TRP A 196 -4.66 5.10 1.56
C TRP A 196 -5.02 3.63 1.75
N MET A 197 -4.97 2.87 0.66
CA MET A 197 -4.75 1.44 0.69
C MET A 197 -3.86 1.06 -0.49
N THR A 198 -2.69 0.52 -0.19
CA THR A 198 -1.71 0.10 -1.19
C THR A 198 -1.31 -1.35 -0.97
N GLY A 199 -1.14 -2.10 -2.05
CA GLY A 199 -0.77 -3.51 -1.96
C GLY A 199 -0.89 -4.25 -3.27
N TYR A 200 -0.81 -5.59 -3.18
CA TYR A 200 -0.82 -6.45 -4.36
C TYR A 200 -1.40 -7.85 -4.07
N GLY A 201 -1.82 -8.51 -5.14
CA GLY A 201 -2.13 -9.92 -5.21
C GLY A 201 -1.20 -10.67 -6.16
N ALA A 202 -1.59 -11.87 -6.57
CA ALA A 202 -0.79 -12.69 -7.48
C ALA A 202 -0.67 -12.12 -8.89
N ASP A 203 -1.66 -11.36 -9.34
CA ASP A 203 -1.85 -10.92 -10.71
C ASP A 203 -1.65 -9.42 -10.95
N LYS A 204 -1.71 -8.61 -9.88
CA LYS A 204 -1.62 -7.14 -9.98
C LYS A 204 -1.26 -6.45 -8.67
N ALA A 205 -0.75 -5.22 -8.80
CA ALA A 205 -0.64 -4.24 -7.73
C ALA A 205 -1.74 -3.19 -7.86
N VAL A 206 -2.26 -2.73 -6.73
CA VAL A 206 -3.33 -1.71 -6.66
C VAL A 206 -3.01 -0.71 -5.57
N THR A 207 -3.26 0.57 -5.85
CA THR A 207 -3.27 1.62 -4.85
C THR A 207 -4.55 2.43 -4.98
N VAL A 208 -5.25 2.58 -3.88
CA VAL A 208 -6.46 3.40 -3.75
C VAL A 208 -6.15 4.56 -2.85
N PHE A 209 -6.48 5.76 -3.30
CA PHE A 209 -6.34 7.00 -2.55
C PHE A 209 -7.62 7.82 -2.61
N MET A 210 -7.95 8.50 -1.53
CA MET A 210 -8.92 9.59 -1.51
C MET A 210 -8.64 10.56 -0.36
N GLU A 211 -9.07 11.80 -0.52
CA GLU A 211 -9.12 12.74 0.59
C GLU A 211 -10.48 12.68 1.30
N GLY A 212 -10.44 12.77 2.62
CA GLY A 212 -11.66 12.76 3.42
C GLY A 212 -11.46 12.31 4.87
N PRO A 213 -12.53 12.33 5.65
CA PRO A 213 -12.49 11.89 7.04
C PRO A 213 -12.29 10.37 7.12
N VAL A 214 -11.71 9.90 8.23
CA VAL A 214 -11.43 8.48 8.49
C VAL A 214 -12.68 7.58 8.40
N SER A 215 -13.86 8.14 8.62
CA SER A 215 -15.15 7.45 8.47
C SER A 215 -15.39 6.90 7.05
N ARG A 216 -14.71 7.45 6.04
CA ARG A 216 -14.75 6.97 4.64
C ARG A 216 -13.78 5.82 4.35
N ARG A 217 -12.99 5.38 5.33
CA ARG A 217 -12.08 4.23 5.17
C ARG A 217 -12.76 2.95 4.61
N PRO A 218 -14.02 2.60 4.96
CA PRO A 218 -14.69 1.47 4.35
C PRO A 218 -14.84 1.56 2.83
N GLU A 219 -14.95 2.78 2.25
CA GLU A 219 -15.02 2.98 0.80
C GLU A 219 -13.70 2.59 0.12
N ILE A 220 -12.56 2.98 0.71
CA ILE A 220 -11.21 2.60 0.25
C ILE A 220 -11.04 1.07 0.27
N LEU A 221 -11.43 0.42 1.38
CA LEU A 221 -11.34 -1.03 1.51
C LEU A 221 -12.20 -1.72 0.43
N LYS A 222 -13.45 -1.29 0.28
CA LYS A 222 -14.36 -1.83 -0.73
C LYS A 222 -13.79 -1.69 -2.15
N ALA A 223 -13.25 -0.51 -2.48
CA ALA A 223 -12.66 -0.25 -3.78
C ALA A 223 -11.41 -1.12 -4.03
N PHE A 224 -10.52 -1.23 -3.05
CA PHE A 224 -9.31 -2.04 -3.14
C PHE A 224 -9.64 -3.53 -3.34
N PHE A 225 -10.42 -4.12 -2.43
CA PHE A 225 -10.78 -5.54 -2.49
C PHE A 225 -11.66 -5.86 -3.71
N GLY A 226 -12.49 -4.92 -4.14
CA GLY A 226 -13.31 -5.03 -5.36
C GLY A 226 -12.48 -5.28 -6.62
N ARG A 227 -11.20 -4.83 -6.66
CA ARG A 227 -10.30 -5.10 -7.80
C ARG A 227 -9.98 -6.60 -8.00
N TRP A 228 -10.22 -7.42 -7.00
CA TRP A 228 -10.14 -8.89 -7.09
C TRP A 228 -11.50 -9.58 -6.95
N GLY A 229 -12.59 -8.83 -7.00
CA GLY A 229 -13.94 -9.38 -6.87
C GLY A 229 -14.25 -10.00 -5.50
N VAL A 230 -13.54 -9.56 -4.45
CA VAL A 230 -13.73 -10.06 -3.08
C VAL A 230 -14.25 -8.98 -2.14
N LYS A 231 -14.94 -9.40 -1.10
CA LYS A 231 -15.38 -8.50 -0.04
C LYS A 231 -14.21 -8.13 0.86
N PRO A 232 -14.20 -6.90 1.44
CA PRO A 232 -13.22 -6.55 2.46
C PRO A 232 -13.24 -7.57 3.59
N SER A 233 -12.09 -8.12 3.93
CA SER A 233 -11.90 -8.86 5.17
C SER A 233 -11.46 -7.89 6.25
N THR A 234 -11.93 -8.08 7.49
CA THR A 234 -11.29 -7.47 8.65
C THR A 234 -9.96 -8.18 8.90
N PRO A 235 -8.88 -7.43 9.18
CA PRO A 235 -7.59 -8.02 9.52
C PRO A 235 -7.64 -8.76 10.87
#